data_b0d258dcd19c0b0e572c4a74d1760e42
#
_entry.id   b0d258dcd19c0b0e572c4a74d1760e42
#
_cell.length_a   1.000
_cell.length_b   1.000
_cell.length_c   1.000
_cell.angle_alpha   90.00
_cell.angle_beta   90.00
_cell.angle_gamma   90.00
#
_symmetry.space_group_name_H-M   'P 1'
#
loop_
_entity.id
_entity.type
_entity.pdbx_description
1 polymer ?
#
loop_
_entity_poly.entity_id
_entity_poly.type
_entity_poly.pdbx_seq_one_letter_code
_entity_poly.pdbx_strand_id
1 'polypeptide(L)' 'MQTVKYIYWQETDFWIGYLQEYPDCWTQGETLDDLKEHLRDLYLDVTNGQIPGVRRAGELTIS' A
#
# COMPACT_ATOMS: atom_id res chain seq x y z
N MET A 1 12.10 17.27 0.53
CA MET A 1 11.12 16.49 -0.22
C MET A 1 11.25 15.03 0.17
N GLN A 2 10.15 14.41 0.53
CA GLN A 2 10.16 13.02 0.99
C GLN A 2 9.84 12.09 -0.16
N THR A 3 10.63 11.02 -0.30
CA THR A 3 10.40 10.00 -1.32
C THR A 3 9.93 8.73 -0.65
N VAL A 4 8.88 8.14 -1.18
CA VAL A 4 8.32 6.89 -0.68
C VAL A 4 8.42 5.85 -1.78
N LYS A 5 8.96 4.70 -1.43
CA LYS A 5 9.10 3.61 -2.38
C LYS A 5 7.86 2.75 -2.40
N TYR A 6 7.51 2.24 -3.58
CA TYR A 6 6.36 1.38 -3.72
C TYR A 6 6.69 0.24 -4.68
N ILE A 7 5.97 -0.86 -4.51
CA ILE A 7 6.08 -2.04 -5.35
C ILE A 7 4.79 -2.11 -6.18
N TYR A 8 4.93 -2.39 -7.47
CA TYR A 8 3.76 -2.44 -8.33
C TYR A 8 3.96 -3.44 -9.46
N TRP A 9 2.84 -3.89 -10.00
CA TRP A 9 2.85 -4.75 -11.19
C TRP A 9 1.54 -4.58 -11.94
N GLN A 10 1.53 -5.01 -13.19
CA GLN A 10 0.37 -4.92 -14.05
C GLN A 10 -0.35 -6.27 -14.11
N GLU A 11 -1.63 -6.25 -13.82
CA GLU A 11 -2.53 -7.36 -14.10
C GLU A 11 -3.20 -7.13 -15.46
N THR A 12 -4.10 -8.03 -15.86
CA THR A 12 -4.67 -8.00 -17.21
C THR A 12 -5.29 -6.65 -17.57
N ASP A 13 -6.09 -6.08 -16.67
CA ASP A 13 -6.84 -4.87 -16.95
C ASP A 13 -6.55 -3.73 -15.97
N PHE A 14 -5.63 -3.91 -15.05
CA PHE A 14 -5.39 -2.92 -14.02
C PHE A 14 -3.99 -3.08 -13.42
N TRP A 15 -3.63 -2.11 -12.61
CA TRP A 15 -2.34 -2.10 -11.92
C TRP A 15 -2.59 -2.30 -10.44
N ILE A 16 -1.71 -3.05 -9.79
CA ILE A 16 -1.75 -3.26 -8.35
C ILE A 16 -0.44 -2.81 -7.75
N GLY A 17 -0.50 -2.30 -6.53
CA GLY A 17 0.72 -1.92 -5.84
C GLY A 17 0.51 -1.73 -4.35
N TYR A 18 1.62 -1.62 -3.66
CA TYR A 18 1.61 -1.34 -2.23
C TYR A 18 2.85 -0.54 -1.88
N LEU A 19 2.76 0.17 -0.76
CA LEU A 19 3.90 0.91 -0.24
C LEU A 19 4.88 -0.09 0.38
N GLN A 20 6.17 0.08 0.08
CA GLN A 20 7.18 -0.86 0.53
C GLN A 20 7.21 -0.99 2.06
N GLU A 21 6.94 0.10 2.76
CA GLU A 21 6.92 0.12 4.22
C GLU A 21 5.64 -0.43 4.82
N TYR A 22 4.59 -0.58 3.99
CA TYR A 22 3.28 -1.04 4.44
C TYR A 22 2.77 -2.13 3.50
N PRO A 23 3.43 -3.29 3.50
CA PRO A 23 3.11 -4.33 2.51
C PRO A 23 1.72 -4.95 2.64
N ASP A 24 1.04 -4.70 3.75
CA ASP A 24 -0.32 -5.20 3.93
C ASP A 24 -1.38 -4.29 3.33
N CYS A 25 -0.98 -3.10 2.88
CA CYS A 25 -1.92 -2.10 2.38
C CYS A 25 -1.81 -2.01 0.86
N TRP A 26 -2.53 -2.88 0.16
CA TRP A 26 -2.52 -2.92 -1.30
C TRP A 26 -3.62 -2.02 -1.86
N THR A 27 -3.37 -1.50 -3.04
CA THR A 27 -4.36 -0.72 -3.76
C THR A 27 -4.22 -1.01 -5.25
N GLN A 28 -5.18 -0.54 -6.03
CA GLN A 28 -5.18 -0.76 -7.47
C GLN A 28 -5.59 0.48 -8.21
N GLY A 29 -5.30 0.53 -9.50
CA GLY A 29 -5.68 1.61 -10.39
C GLY A 29 -5.84 1.11 -11.80
N GLU A 30 -6.64 1.81 -12.60
CA GLU A 30 -6.84 1.44 -13.99
C GLU A 30 -5.63 1.77 -14.85
N THR A 31 -4.88 2.79 -14.46
CA THR A 31 -3.62 3.17 -15.09
C THR A 31 -2.55 3.29 -14.03
N LEU A 32 -1.30 3.38 -14.48
CA LEU A 32 -0.21 3.57 -13.53
C LEU A 32 -0.36 4.90 -12.79
N ASP A 33 -0.81 5.95 -13.46
CA ASP A 33 -1.03 7.24 -12.82
C ASP A 33 -2.12 7.16 -11.75
N ASP A 34 -3.20 6.44 -12.03
CA ASP A 34 -4.25 6.20 -11.05
C ASP A 34 -3.69 5.46 -9.84
N LEU A 35 -2.88 4.45 -10.09
CA LEU A 35 -2.27 3.69 -9.01
C LEU A 35 -1.40 4.60 -8.13
N LYS A 36 -0.62 5.47 -8.74
CA LYS A 36 0.24 6.39 -7.98
C LYS A 36 -0.58 7.32 -7.11
N GLU A 37 -1.70 7.81 -7.61
CA GLU A 37 -2.58 8.68 -6.82
C GLU A 37 -3.16 7.91 -5.64
N HIS A 38 -3.61 6.68 -5.86
CA HIS A 38 -4.15 5.85 -4.79
C HIS A 38 -3.09 5.53 -3.75
N LEU A 39 -1.86 5.27 -4.19
CA LEU A 39 -0.76 5.01 -3.26
C LEU A 39 -0.43 6.24 -2.43
N ARG A 40 -0.49 7.41 -3.05
CA ARG A 40 -0.25 8.65 -2.33
C ARG A 40 -1.30 8.87 -1.26
N ASP A 41 -2.57 8.67 -1.61
CA ASP A 41 -3.67 8.81 -0.65
C ASP A 41 -3.51 7.79 0.47
N LEU A 42 -3.15 6.57 0.13
CA LEU A 42 -2.92 5.52 1.11
C LEU A 42 -1.81 5.91 2.08
N TYR A 43 -0.71 6.45 1.57
CA TYR A 43 0.39 6.88 2.41
C TYR A 43 -0.05 7.96 3.40
N LEU A 44 -0.82 8.92 2.94
CA LEU A 44 -1.32 9.98 3.80
C LEU A 44 -2.24 9.41 4.89
N ASP A 45 -3.11 8.48 4.52
CA ASP A 45 -4.01 7.85 5.48
C ASP A 45 -3.26 7.04 6.53
N VAL A 46 -2.27 6.26 6.09
CA VAL A 46 -1.49 5.42 7.00
C VAL A 46 -0.67 6.28 7.97
N THR A 47 -0.03 7.32 7.45
CA THR A 47 0.82 8.17 8.30
C THR A 47 0.01 9.04 9.25
N ASN A 48 -1.25 9.32 8.90
CA ASN A 48 -2.14 10.06 9.78
C ASN A 48 -2.90 9.16 10.76
N GLY A 49 -2.70 7.84 10.65
CA GLY A 49 -3.36 6.90 11.54
C GLY A 49 -4.87 6.83 11.36
N GLN A 50 -5.36 7.16 10.17
CA GLN A 50 -6.80 7.20 9.91
C GLN A 50 -7.36 5.89 9.40
N ILE A 51 -6.52 4.91 9.10
CA ILE A 51 -6.98 3.62 8.64
C ILE A 51 -7.40 2.79 9.84
N PRO A 52 -8.69 2.40 9.95
CA PRO A 52 -9.13 1.57 11.06
C PRO A 52 -8.46 0.21 11.01
N GLY A 53 -8.15 -0.33 12.17
CA GLY A 53 -7.57 -1.66 12.23
C GLY A 53 -6.13 -1.71 11.74
N VAL A 54 -5.34 -0.71 12.08
CA VAL A 54 -3.90 -0.75 11.79
C VAL A 54 -3.34 -2.07 12.28
N ARG A 55 -2.68 -2.77 11.38
CA ARG A 55 -2.18 -4.10 11.66
C ARG A 55 -0.94 -4.06 12.52
N ARG A 56 -0.83 -5.02 13.38
CA ARG A 56 0.32 -5.16 14.24
C ARG A 56 1.00 -6.49 13.96
N ALA A 57 2.31 -6.49 14.03
CA ALA A 57 3.06 -7.72 13.88
C ALA A 57 2.97 -8.51 15.16
N GLY A 58 2.70 -9.78 15.02
CA GLY A 58 2.70 -10.71 16.15
C GLY A 58 3.50 -11.95 15.80
N GLU A 59 3.84 -12.72 16.78
CA GLU A 59 4.55 -13.96 16.56
C GLU A 59 3.68 -15.13 17.02
N LEU A 60 3.62 -16.15 16.18
CA LEU A 60 2.91 -17.37 16.50
C LEU A 60 3.92 -18.52 16.54
N THR A 61 4.00 -19.15 17.69
CA THR A 61 4.90 -20.30 17.84
C THR A 61 4.17 -21.56 17.44
N ILE A 62 4.74 -22.28 16.50
CA ILE A 62 4.19 -23.55 16.02
C ILE A 62 5.18 -24.65 16.33
N SER A 63 4.75 -25.63 17.05
CA SER A 63 5.61 -26.76 17.43
C SER A 63 5.04 -28.08 16.94
#